data_c7b11063ecd92642f4643e2596d7894d
#
_entry.id   c7b11063ecd92642f4643e2596d7894d
#
_cell.length_a   1.000
_cell.length_b   1.000
_cell.length_c   1.000
_cell.angle_alpha   90.00
_cell.angle_beta   90.00
_cell.angle_gamma   90.00
#
_symmetry.space_group_name_H-M   'P 1'
#
loop_
_entity.id
_entity.type
_entity.pdbx_description
1 polymer ?
#
loop_
_entity_poly.entity_id
_entity_poly.type
_entity_poly.pdbx_seq_one_letter_code
_entity_poly.pdbx_strand_id
1 'polypeptide(L)'
;MKRVALIFFCILFFSTFGFSETELEKLWTQGKKYNSDLYIADFSIEYAISSLENKNSLYPFSLRTNFNYSFSDGYSDLEWYTTNSSGNISVVKENPFGNSFSGTLSYGISRGILNIFAEKIDRDNIGYSHNPSVSFSIEQSLYPAFFQGVKSDPNVELLRKNLETSNYSKDTMEESIIENITYNYIQQRCTLRELDKYEKYLSFYDSKIQAGKEMLNESQISIAELWNMENKRWEYYEGYLATLNSKKNIALTLKTLCGTEIEVISAKAELPRDENPVFNYNPIKEKLLVELTKVKMQNILDNQNFAPTLTMGVSFSESTKTKKDGVNYIEDKNSFDWSFSLGINFSNFLSSKNRLRKEQYENNLEIYQEQLKELEKQNVSQRENIEEIIKSYELEEKALEKIIKNKENYLKDYEIMFENGKCSKFELEEIQLSLLETKILYENLKDNLWFYKWKRAQCK
;
A
#
# COMPACT_ATOMS: atom_id res chain seq x y z
N MET A 1 -8.23 -10.32 50.78
CA MET A 1 -8.54 -11.61 50.19
C MET A 1 -9.85 -11.65 49.40
N LYS A 2 -11.00 -11.13 49.86
CA LYS A 2 -12.29 -11.18 49.10
C LYS A 2 -12.30 -10.45 47.77
N ARG A 3 -11.56 -9.34 47.60
CA ARG A 3 -11.49 -8.59 46.31
C ARG A 3 -10.61 -9.26 45.26
N VAL A 4 -9.56 -9.99 45.65
CA VAL A 4 -8.69 -10.73 44.72
C VAL A 4 -9.41 -11.99 44.21
N ALA A 5 -10.22 -12.64 45.04
CA ALA A 5 -11.03 -13.79 44.64
C ALA A 5 -12.13 -13.40 43.64
N LEU A 6 -12.71 -12.18 43.76
CA LEU A 6 -13.74 -11.70 42.84
C LEU A 6 -13.13 -11.36 41.47
N ILE A 7 -11.93 -10.79 41.39
CA ILE A 7 -11.20 -10.51 40.15
C ILE A 7 -10.80 -11.82 39.48
N PHE A 8 -10.32 -12.81 40.23
CA PHE A 8 -10.00 -14.15 39.67
C PHE A 8 -11.26 -14.88 39.18
N PHE A 9 -12.41 -14.75 39.86
CA PHE A 9 -13.67 -15.31 39.41
C PHE A 9 -14.23 -14.62 38.16
N CYS A 10 -14.11 -13.29 38.05
CA CYS A 10 -14.44 -12.57 36.83
C CYS A 10 -13.51 -12.95 35.65
N ILE A 11 -12.20 -13.09 35.89
CA ILE A 11 -11.25 -13.52 34.84
C ILE A 11 -11.53 -14.95 34.39
N LEU A 12 -11.87 -15.88 35.32
CA LEU A 12 -12.26 -17.25 35.01
C LEU A 12 -13.62 -17.32 34.29
N PHE A 13 -14.58 -16.45 34.66
CA PHE A 13 -15.89 -16.41 33.99
C PHE A 13 -15.83 -15.80 32.56
N PHE A 14 -14.94 -14.81 32.34
CA PHE A 14 -14.68 -14.27 31.01
C PHE A 14 -13.84 -15.19 30.13
N SER A 15 -13.02 -16.09 30.71
CA SER A 15 -12.25 -17.08 29.96
C SER A 15 -13.05 -18.32 29.55
N THR A 16 -14.25 -18.53 30.10
CA THR A 16 -15.13 -19.67 29.72
C THR A 16 -16.21 -19.30 28.68
N PHE A 17 -16.40 -18.01 28.39
CA PHE A 17 -17.09 -17.56 27.19
C PHE A 17 -16.07 -17.27 26.08
N GLY A 18 -15.18 -18.22 25.82
CA GLY A 18 -14.46 -18.26 24.56
C GLY A 18 -15.50 -18.47 23.45
N PHE A 19 -15.91 -17.40 22.77
CA PHE A 19 -16.56 -17.54 21.49
C PHE A 19 -15.61 -18.37 20.64
N SER A 20 -16.04 -19.59 20.27
CA SER A 20 -15.26 -20.43 19.36
C SER A 20 -15.12 -19.63 18.07
N GLU A 21 -13.89 -19.24 17.77
CA GLU A 21 -13.58 -18.54 16.51
C GLU A 21 -14.10 -19.37 15.35
N THR A 22 -14.90 -18.75 14.48
CA THR A 22 -15.47 -19.42 13.30
C THR A 22 -14.35 -19.79 12.31
N GLU A 23 -14.64 -20.74 11.40
CA GLU A 23 -13.67 -21.09 10.34
C GLU A 23 -13.27 -19.88 9.50
N LEU A 24 -14.22 -18.99 9.20
CA LEU A 24 -13.96 -17.76 8.43
C LEU A 24 -13.06 -16.78 9.19
N GLU A 25 -13.28 -16.57 10.48
CA GLU A 25 -12.43 -15.71 11.31
C GLU A 25 -10.98 -16.23 11.39
N LYS A 26 -10.80 -17.55 11.45
CA LYS A 26 -9.46 -18.17 11.36
C LYS A 26 -8.79 -17.88 10.02
N LEU A 27 -9.53 -17.94 8.91
CA LEU A 27 -9.01 -17.62 7.58
C LEU A 27 -8.64 -16.14 7.49
N TRP A 28 -9.43 -15.22 8.05
CA TRP A 28 -9.07 -13.81 8.14
C TRP A 28 -7.77 -13.60 8.91
N THR A 29 -7.63 -14.26 10.06
CA THR A 29 -6.44 -14.18 10.89
C THR A 29 -5.21 -14.72 10.15
N GLN A 30 -5.36 -15.85 9.42
CA GLN A 30 -4.29 -16.41 8.59
C GLN A 30 -3.93 -15.48 7.43
N GLY A 31 -4.91 -14.93 6.70
CA GLY A 31 -4.69 -13.97 5.61
C GLY A 31 -3.93 -12.73 6.07
N LYS A 32 -4.33 -12.15 7.20
CA LYS A 32 -3.62 -11.02 7.81
C LYS A 32 -2.17 -11.34 8.16
N LYS A 33 -1.90 -12.57 8.62
CA LYS A 33 -0.57 -12.96 9.12
C LYS A 33 0.39 -13.43 8.04
N TYR A 34 -0.11 -14.13 7.02
CA TYR A 34 0.74 -14.87 6.08
C TYR A 34 0.63 -14.39 4.63
N ASN A 35 -0.24 -13.41 4.33
CA ASN A 35 -0.34 -12.88 2.98
C ASN A 35 0.94 -12.10 2.61
N SER A 36 1.51 -12.43 1.45
CA SER A 36 2.77 -11.82 0.97
C SER A 36 2.67 -10.32 0.73
N ASP A 37 1.50 -9.85 0.28
CA ASP A 37 1.33 -8.44 -0.05
C ASP A 37 1.26 -7.59 1.21
N LEU A 38 0.62 -8.09 2.28
CA LEU A 38 0.63 -7.44 3.59
C LEU A 38 2.03 -7.42 4.20
N TYR A 39 2.80 -8.49 4.01
CA TYR A 39 4.19 -8.54 4.46
C TYR A 39 5.06 -7.49 3.75
N ILE A 40 4.86 -7.28 2.43
CA ILE A 40 5.53 -6.20 1.69
C ILE A 40 5.08 -4.82 2.18
N ALA A 41 3.80 -4.65 2.50
CA ALA A 41 3.28 -3.41 3.07
C ALA A 41 3.92 -3.08 4.44
N ASP A 42 4.17 -4.09 5.28
CA ASP A 42 4.86 -3.91 6.56
C ASP A 42 6.30 -3.41 6.37
N PHE A 43 7.04 -3.92 5.40
CA PHE A 43 8.37 -3.37 5.06
C PHE A 43 8.31 -1.91 4.61
N SER A 44 7.27 -1.54 3.87
CA SER A 44 7.08 -0.14 3.45
C SER A 44 6.86 0.78 4.65
N ILE A 45 6.15 0.29 5.68
CA ILE A 45 5.95 1.00 6.95
C ILE A 45 7.26 1.09 7.73
N GLU A 46 8.00 0.00 7.87
CA GLU A 46 9.32 -0.01 8.53
C GLU A 46 10.31 0.93 7.86
N TYR A 47 10.32 0.97 6.53
CA TYR A 47 11.13 1.93 5.77
C TYR A 47 10.72 3.38 6.05
N ALA A 48 9.42 3.68 6.12
CA ALA A 48 8.92 5.00 6.45
C ALA A 48 9.28 5.41 7.90
N ILE A 49 9.22 4.48 8.85
CA ILE A 49 9.66 4.70 10.24
C ILE A 49 11.15 4.99 10.29
N SER A 50 11.98 4.16 9.65
CA SER A 50 13.43 4.36 9.62
C SER A 50 13.81 5.69 8.98
N SER A 51 13.10 6.11 7.93
CA SER A 51 13.28 7.41 7.28
C SER A 51 12.93 8.57 8.21
N LEU A 52 11.88 8.42 9.01
CA LEU A 52 11.46 9.42 10.00
C LEU A 52 12.46 9.50 11.16
N GLU A 53 12.94 8.37 11.66
CA GLU A 53 13.93 8.29 12.74
C GLU A 53 15.26 8.90 12.31
N ASN A 54 15.73 8.55 11.12
CA ASN A 54 16.94 9.15 10.54
C ASN A 54 16.83 10.67 10.45
N LYS A 55 15.71 11.22 10.04
CA LYS A 55 15.52 12.66 9.94
C LYS A 55 15.40 13.33 11.30
N ASN A 56 14.75 12.72 12.28
CA ASN A 56 14.63 13.22 13.64
C ASN A 56 15.98 13.21 14.40
N SER A 57 16.85 12.24 14.11
CA SER A 57 18.15 12.13 14.78
C SER A 57 19.16 13.16 14.26
N LEU A 58 18.87 13.84 13.15
CA LEU A 58 19.88 14.50 12.37
C LEU A 58 19.42 15.88 11.86
N TYR A 59 19.71 16.92 12.64
CA TYR A 59 20.26 18.11 12.03
C TYR A 59 21.79 18.04 12.14
N PRO A 60 22.47 17.19 11.35
CA PRO A 60 23.90 17.06 11.45
C PRO A 60 24.53 18.26 10.79
N PHE A 61 25.65 18.65 11.34
CA PHE A 61 26.59 19.41 10.58
C PHE A 61 27.02 18.60 9.35
N SER A 62 26.77 19.10 8.16
CA SER A 62 27.31 18.49 6.94
C SER A 62 28.72 18.98 6.75
N LEU A 63 29.67 18.05 6.68
CA LEU A 63 31.07 18.34 6.34
C LEU A 63 31.22 18.16 4.83
N ARG A 64 31.61 19.24 4.15
CA ARG A 64 31.94 19.20 2.71
C ARG A 64 33.42 19.53 2.54
N THR A 65 34.13 18.67 1.81
CA THR A 65 35.53 18.91 1.45
C THR A 65 35.64 18.96 -0.07
N ASN A 66 36.23 20.03 -0.60
CA ASN A 66 36.53 20.14 -2.03
C ASN A 66 38.00 20.37 -2.20
N PHE A 67 38.59 19.71 -3.16
CA PHE A 67 39.96 19.94 -3.59
C PHE A 67 39.97 20.23 -5.09
N ASN A 68 40.47 21.41 -5.45
CA ASN A 68 40.56 21.84 -6.84
C ASN A 68 42.04 22.05 -7.20
N TYR A 69 42.43 21.50 -8.32
CA TYR A 69 43.70 21.76 -8.94
C TYR A 69 43.43 22.29 -10.35
N SER A 70 43.98 23.45 -10.67
CA SER A 70 43.88 24.02 -11.99
C SER A 70 45.27 24.42 -12.52
N PHE A 71 45.47 24.15 -13.78
CA PHE A 71 46.61 24.59 -14.54
C PHE A 71 46.09 25.53 -15.62
N SER A 72 46.65 26.73 -15.71
CA SER A 72 46.31 27.66 -16.77
C SER A 72 47.56 28.09 -17.51
N ASP A 73 47.50 28.03 -18.83
CA ASP A 73 48.51 28.50 -19.77
C ASP A 73 47.98 29.78 -20.39
N GLY A 74 48.71 30.86 -20.29
CA GLY A 74 48.32 32.17 -20.81
C GLY A 74 49.21 32.55 -21.99
N TYR A 75 48.62 32.59 -23.19
CA TYR A 75 49.28 33.12 -24.39
C TYR A 75 49.17 34.65 -24.44
N SER A 76 50.21 35.33 -24.02
CA SER A 76 50.48 36.71 -24.38
C SER A 76 51.99 36.82 -24.60
N ASP A 77 52.48 37.90 -25.15
CA ASP A 77 53.91 38.10 -25.48
C ASP A 77 54.89 37.80 -24.32
N LEU A 78 54.38 37.43 -23.18
CA LEU A 78 55.03 36.93 -21.98
C LEU A 78 54.33 35.60 -21.62
N GLU A 79 54.92 34.46 -21.91
CA GLU A 79 54.41 33.12 -21.54
C GLU A 79 54.40 32.91 -20.03
N TRP A 80 53.17 32.92 -19.42
CA TRP A 80 52.96 32.71 -18.01
C TRP A 80 52.35 31.35 -17.80
N TYR A 81 52.96 30.51 -16.98
CA TYR A 81 52.37 29.28 -16.50
C TYR A 81 51.93 29.49 -15.05
N THR A 82 50.65 29.31 -14.77
CA THR A 82 50.15 29.36 -13.39
C THR A 82 49.57 28.04 -13.00
N THR A 83 50.03 27.47 -11.90
CA THR A 83 49.43 26.32 -11.26
C THR A 83 48.73 26.77 -10.00
N ASN A 84 47.44 26.48 -9.88
CA ASN A 84 46.69 26.80 -8.68
C ASN A 84 46.18 25.48 -8.07
N SER A 85 46.43 25.29 -6.80
CA SER A 85 45.79 24.23 -6.00
C SER A 85 45.04 24.88 -4.84
N SER A 86 43.81 24.51 -4.65
CA SER A 86 43.00 24.99 -3.53
C SER A 86 42.23 23.85 -2.90
N GLY A 87 42.13 23.85 -1.60
CA GLY A 87 41.28 22.95 -0.83
C GLY A 87 40.39 23.76 0.10
N ASN A 88 39.14 23.33 0.24
CA ASN A 88 38.26 23.91 1.24
C ASN A 88 37.59 22.81 2.07
N ILE A 89 37.37 23.14 3.32
CA ILE A 89 36.57 22.34 4.26
C ILE A 89 35.45 23.25 4.73
N SER A 90 34.22 22.88 4.47
CA SER A 90 33.05 23.61 4.93
C SER A 90 32.19 22.76 5.85
N VAL A 91 31.74 23.37 6.93
CA VAL A 91 30.77 22.82 7.86
C VAL A 91 29.46 23.60 7.67
N VAL A 92 28.41 22.93 7.27
CA VAL A 92 27.10 23.54 7.05
C VAL A 92 26.10 22.93 8.01
N LYS A 93 25.36 23.77 8.71
CA LYS A 93 24.21 23.38 9.50
C LYS A 93 22.96 24.00 8.91
N GLU A 94 22.08 23.15 8.35
CA GLU A 94 20.77 23.57 7.86
C GLU A 94 19.73 23.48 8.99
N ASN A 95 18.85 24.45 9.07
CA ASN A 95 17.74 24.46 10.00
C ASN A 95 16.43 24.31 9.22
N PRO A 96 15.45 23.53 9.71
CA PRO A 96 14.17 23.28 9.05
C PRO A 96 13.38 24.55 8.69
N PHE A 97 13.66 25.65 9.35
CA PHE A 97 12.95 26.91 9.13
C PHE A 97 13.56 27.80 8.04
N GLY A 98 14.37 27.23 7.13
CA GLY A 98 14.91 27.93 5.98
C GLY A 98 16.07 28.85 6.30
N ASN A 99 16.77 28.61 7.41
CA ASN A 99 18.06 29.24 7.70
C ASN A 99 19.16 28.19 7.65
N SER A 100 20.31 28.60 7.13
CA SER A 100 21.55 27.82 7.15
C SER A 100 22.70 28.66 7.73
N PHE A 101 23.53 27.95 8.49
CA PHE A 101 24.81 28.53 8.98
C PHE A 101 25.93 27.72 8.34
N SER A 102 26.92 28.41 7.75
CA SER A 102 28.10 27.76 7.21
C SER A 102 29.39 28.42 7.72
N GLY A 103 30.36 27.57 8.02
CA GLY A 103 31.74 27.97 8.25
C GLY A 103 32.64 27.28 7.24
N THR A 104 33.50 28.03 6.54
CA THR A 104 34.38 27.46 5.52
C THR A 104 35.82 27.89 5.82
N LEU A 105 36.72 26.91 5.88
CA LEU A 105 38.15 27.08 5.89
C LEU A 105 38.68 26.73 4.50
N SER A 106 39.37 27.65 3.83
CA SER A 106 39.98 27.39 2.55
C SER A 106 41.47 27.77 2.58
N TYR A 107 42.24 27.03 1.80
CA TYR A 107 43.64 27.26 1.63
C TYR A 107 44.01 27.13 0.15
N GLY A 108 44.63 28.16 -0.42
CA GLY A 108 45.03 28.16 -1.81
C GLY A 108 46.54 28.40 -1.93
N ILE A 109 47.18 27.68 -2.83
CA ILE A 109 48.56 27.91 -3.25
C ILE A 109 48.52 28.20 -4.75
N SER A 110 49.07 29.32 -5.15
CA SER A 110 49.36 29.60 -6.57
C SER A 110 50.84 29.74 -6.80
N ARG A 111 51.32 29.15 -7.89
CA ARG A 111 52.69 29.25 -8.36
C ARG A 111 52.66 29.80 -9.77
N GLY A 112 53.32 30.94 -9.99
CA GLY A 112 53.52 31.51 -11.32
C GLY A 112 55.00 31.33 -11.75
N ILE A 113 55.20 30.85 -12.96
CA ILE A 113 56.51 30.71 -13.60
C ILE A 113 56.48 31.60 -14.82
N LEU A 114 57.37 32.57 -14.86
CA LEU A 114 57.54 33.48 -15.98
C LEU A 114 58.50 32.83 -16.97
N ASN A 115 58.07 32.66 -18.21
CA ASN A 115 58.83 32.32 -19.41
C ASN A 115 59.88 31.18 -19.31
N ILE A 116 59.52 30.00 -19.85
CA ILE A 116 60.40 28.83 -19.92
C ILE A 116 61.36 28.91 -21.12
N PHE A 117 61.13 29.78 -22.08
CA PHE A 117 61.81 29.80 -23.38
C PHE A 117 62.68 31.08 -23.65
N ALA A 118 62.78 32.00 -22.69
CA ALA A 118 63.74 33.08 -22.83
C ALA A 118 65.14 32.52 -22.72
N GLU A 119 66.07 32.99 -23.59
CA GLU A 119 67.50 32.57 -23.65
C GLU A 119 68.27 32.76 -22.34
N LYS A 120 67.70 33.45 -21.38
CA LYS A 120 68.08 33.49 -19.97
C LYS A 120 66.83 33.18 -19.14
N ILE A 121 66.71 31.93 -18.74
CA ILE A 121 65.76 31.57 -17.70
C ILE A 121 66.22 32.26 -16.42
N ASP A 122 65.58 33.35 -16.14
CA ASP A 122 65.75 33.97 -14.82
C ASP A 122 64.92 33.13 -13.82
N ARG A 123 65.59 32.04 -13.36
CA ARG A 123 65.02 31.10 -12.37
C ARG A 123 64.63 31.77 -11.06
N ASP A 124 64.95 33.04 -10.95
CA ASP A 124 64.80 33.83 -9.74
C ASP A 124 63.47 34.58 -9.65
N ASN A 125 62.60 34.47 -10.67
CA ASN A 125 61.29 35.11 -10.68
C ASN A 125 60.13 34.14 -10.47
N ILE A 126 60.28 33.10 -9.65
CA ILE A 126 59.20 32.21 -9.27
C ILE A 126 58.43 32.82 -8.10
N GLY A 127 57.21 33.31 -8.37
CA GLY A 127 56.32 33.83 -7.33
C GLY A 127 55.45 32.71 -6.74
N TYR A 128 55.38 32.64 -5.45
CA TYR A 128 54.43 31.80 -4.71
C TYR A 128 53.45 32.72 -3.98
N SER A 129 52.14 32.37 -4.04
CA SER A 129 51.18 33.03 -3.16
C SER A 129 50.43 31.98 -2.34
N HIS A 130 50.29 32.25 -1.08
CA HIS A 130 49.52 31.45 -0.13
C HIS A 130 48.32 32.26 0.34
N ASN A 131 47.13 31.69 0.24
CA ASN A 131 45.89 32.41 0.55
C ASN A 131 45.02 31.56 1.50
N PRO A 132 45.34 31.50 2.79
CA PRO A 132 44.44 30.97 3.79
C PRO A 132 43.23 31.89 3.94
N SER A 133 42.02 31.33 4.04
CA SER A 133 40.85 32.12 4.35
C SER A 133 39.87 31.35 5.22
N VAL A 134 39.19 32.08 6.08
CA VAL A 134 38.09 31.58 6.93
C VAL A 134 36.89 32.45 6.67
N SER A 135 35.77 31.83 6.36
CA SER A 135 34.50 32.53 6.16
C SER A 135 33.38 31.91 6.99
N PHE A 136 32.51 32.78 7.46
CA PHE A 136 31.23 32.38 8.11
C PHE A 136 30.12 33.06 7.35
N SER A 137 29.05 32.31 7.07
CA SER A 137 27.86 32.87 6.46
C SER A 137 26.59 32.34 7.10
N ILE A 138 25.57 33.17 7.13
CA ILE A 138 24.19 32.85 7.53
C ILE A 138 23.34 33.16 6.33
N GLU A 139 22.51 32.20 5.93
CA GLU A 139 21.51 32.38 4.91
C GLU A 139 20.14 32.16 5.53
N GLN A 140 19.18 33.05 5.28
CA GLN A 140 17.84 33.01 5.79
C GLN A 140 16.82 33.20 4.65
N SER A 141 15.90 32.24 4.48
CA SER A 141 14.73 32.44 3.61
C SER A 141 13.89 33.59 4.14
N LEU A 142 13.46 34.51 3.26
CA LEU A 142 12.58 35.63 3.65
C LEU A 142 11.12 35.18 3.83
N TYR A 143 10.78 33.96 3.41
CA TYR A 143 9.45 33.39 3.62
C TYR A 143 9.56 31.99 4.24
N PRO A 144 10.04 31.89 5.50
CA PRO A 144 10.21 30.62 6.17
C PRO A 144 8.87 29.93 6.46
N ALA A 145 8.90 28.60 6.65
CA ALA A 145 7.72 27.78 6.88
C ALA A 145 6.91 28.22 8.10
N PHE A 146 7.55 28.75 9.14
CA PHE A 146 6.81 29.19 10.33
C PHE A 146 5.88 30.38 10.06
N PHE A 147 6.17 31.27 9.12
CA PHE A 147 5.26 32.32 8.67
C PHE A 147 4.03 31.76 7.92
N GLN A 148 4.13 30.52 7.43
CA GLN A 148 3.06 29.79 6.78
C GLN A 148 2.25 28.92 7.75
N GLY A 149 2.45 29.11 9.07
CA GLY A 149 1.71 28.45 10.13
C GLY A 149 2.24 27.07 10.53
N VAL A 150 3.39 26.64 10.01
CA VAL A 150 4.02 25.37 10.36
C VAL A 150 4.86 25.54 11.61
N LYS A 151 4.55 24.80 12.67
CA LYS A 151 5.23 24.86 13.98
C LYS A 151 6.33 23.80 14.14
N SER A 152 6.38 22.79 13.29
CA SER A 152 7.36 21.71 13.27
C SER A 152 8.20 21.74 12.01
N ASP A 153 9.23 20.88 11.93
CA ASP A 153 9.99 20.73 10.68
C ASP A 153 9.09 20.22 9.56
N PRO A 154 8.89 20.99 8.46
CA PRO A 154 8.02 20.58 7.36
C PRO A 154 8.47 19.27 6.69
N ASN A 155 9.77 18.97 6.67
CA ASN A 155 10.30 17.73 6.12
C ASN A 155 9.96 16.54 7.01
N VAL A 156 10.05 16.70 8.34
CA VAL A 156 9.65 15.67 9.31
C VAL A 156 8.14 15.43 9.23
N GLU A 157 7.36 16.50 9.09
CA GLU A 157 5.92 16.39 8.95
C GLU A 157 5.52 15.69 7.65
N LEU A 158 6.22 15.95 6.55
CA LEU A 158 6.03 15.24 5.28
C LEU A 158 6.33 13.74 5.43
N LEU A 159 7.41 13.39 6.15
CA LEU A 159 7.73 11.98 6.42
C LEU A 159 6.69 11.31 7.32
N ARG A 160 6.11 12.02 8.31
CA ARG A 160 4.98 11.52 9.09
C ARG A 160 3.77 11.24 8.21
N LYS A 161 3.46 12.15 7.28
CA LYS A 161 2.36 11.93 6.31
C LYS A 161 2.65 10.78 5.35
N ASN A 162 3.92 10.53 5.00
CA ASN A 162 4.29 9.33 4.24
C ASN A 162 4.02 8.04 5.05
N LEU A 163 4.34 8.04 6.33
CA LEU A 163 4.03 6.91 7.21
C LEU A 163 2.52 6.68 7.34
N GLU A 164 1.73 7.74 7.52
CA GLU A 164 0.26 7.66 7.53
C GLU A 164 -0.28 7.08 6.22
N THR A 165 0.22 7.54 5.07
CA THR A 165 -0.15 7.00 3.75
C THR A 165 0.17 5.50 3.62
N SER A 166 1.34 5.07 4.12
CA SER A 166 1.73 3.65 4.10
C SER A 166 0.79 2.80 4.96
N ASN A 167 0.42 3.30 6.15
CA ASN A 167 -0.54 2.63 7.03
C ASN A 167 -1.91 2.48 6.35
N TYR A 168 -2.49 3.56 5.80
CA TYR A 168 -3.78 3.48 5.10
C TYR A 168 -3.73 2.63 3.82
N SER A 169 -2.56 2.55 3.17
CA SER A 169 -2.36 1.64 2.04
C SER A 169 -2.41 0.18 2.49
N LYS A 170 -1.80 -0.16 3.63
CA LYS A 170 -1.90 -1.48 4.25
C LYS A 170 -3.34 -1.80 4.64
N ASP A 171 -4.04 -0.86 5.29
CA ASP A 171 -5.43 -1.05 5.69
C ASP A 171 -6.35 -1.31 4.49
N THR A 172 -6.17 -0.58 3.38
CA THR A 172 -6.89 -0.81 2.11
C THR A 172 -6.62 -2.21 1.55
N MET A 173 -5.38 -2.66 1.61
CA MET A 173 -4.98 -3.99 1.15
C MET A 173 -5.56 -5.08 2.05
N GLU A 174 -5.53 -4.89 3.36
CA GLU A 174 -6.11 -5.79 4.35
C GLU A 174 -7.62 -5.96 4.13
N GLU A 175 -8.36 -4.86 3.92
CA GLU A 175 -9.79 -4.89 3.62
C GLU A 175 -10.08 -5.70 2.35
N SER A 176 -9.33 -5.46 1.27
CA SER A 176 -9.47 -6.20 0.01
C SER A 176 -9.18 -7.70 0.17
N ILE A 177 -8.15 -8.06 0.92
CA ILE A 177 -7.80 -9.47 1.18
C ILE A 177 -8.91 -10.16 1.97
N ILE A 178 -9.43 -9.52 3.02
CA ILE A 178 -10.52 -10.06 3.83
C ILE A 178 -11.79 -10.22 2.99
N GLU A 179 -12.13 -9.25 2.13
CA GLU A 179 -13.27 -9.35 1.23
C GLU A 179 -13.11 -10.56 0.28
N ASN A 180 -11.93 -10.71 -0.32
CA ASN A 180 -11.63 -11.82 -1.22
C ASN A 180 -11.65 -13.18 -0.51
N ILE A 181 -11.13 -13.28 0.70
CA ILE A 181 -11.20 -14.50 1.53
C ILE A 181 -12.67 -14.83 1.81
N THR A 182 -13.45 -13.85 2.25
CA THR A 182 -14.87 -14.02 2.57
C THR A 182 -15.66 -14.50 1.38
N TYR A 183 -15.50 -13.86 0.23
CA TYR A 183 -16.15 -14.27 -1.02
C TYR A 183 -15.80 -15.70 -1.41
N ASN A 184 -14.51 -16.04 -1.46
CA ASN A 184 -14.08 -17.39 -1.84
C ASN A 184 -14.50 -18.46 -0.81
N TYR A 185 -14.55 -18.12 0.47
CA TYR A 185 -15.08 -19.01 1.50
C TYR A 185 -16.56 -19.34 1.26
N ILE A 186 -17.38 -18.34 0.99
CA ILE A 186 -18.81 -18.54 0.64
C ILE A 186 -18.94 -19.39 -0.62
N GLN A 187 -18.19 -19.09 -1.68
CA GLN A 187 -18.19 -19.87 -2.91
C GLN A 187 -17.77 -21.33 -2.67
N GLN A 188 -16.78 -21.56 -1.79
CA GLN A 188 -16.36 -22.94 -1.43
C GLN A 188 -17.48 -23.72 -0.74
N ARG A 189 -18.23 -23.09 0.16
CA ARG A 189 -19.39 -23.71 0.84
C ARG A 189 -20.47 -24.08 -0.16
N CYS A 190 -20.84 -23.16 -1.06
CA CYS A 190 -21.80 -23.41 -2.12
C CYS A 190 -21.37 -24.59 -3.00
N THR A 191 -20.10 -24.60 -3.41
CA THR A 191 -19.51 -25.67 -4.23
C THR A 191 -19.55 -27.04 -3.53
N LEU A 192 -19.30 -27.09 -2.22
CA LEU A 192 -19.38 -28.33 -1.45
C LEU A 192 -20.82 -28.91 -1.40
N ARG A 193 -21.84 -28.05 -1.25
CA ARG A 193 -23.25 -28.47 -1.31
C ARG A 193 -23.64 -28.94 -2.70
N GLU A 194 -23.13 -28.26 -3.74
CA GLU A 194 -23.39 -28.70 -5.13
C GLU A 194 -22.75 -30.07 -5.42
N LEU A 195 -21.56 -30.35 -4.91
CA LEU A 195 -20.96 -31.69 -5.03
C LEU A 195 -21.79 -32.77 -4.35
N ASP A 196 -22.26 -32.53 -3.12
CA ASP A 196 -23.17 -33.48 -2.41
C ASP A 196 -24.44 -33.72 -3.21
N LYS A 197 -25.00 -32.67 -3.85
CA LYS A 197 -26.14 -32.82 -4.76
C LYS A 197 -25.81 -33.75 -5.93
N TYR A 198 -24.74 -33.50 -6.64
CA TYR A 198 -24.36 -34.30 -7.79
C TYR A 198 -24.04 -35.75 -7.43
N GLU A 199 -23.38 -36.02 -6.31
CA GLU A 199 -23.11 -37.38 -5.83
C GLU A 199 -24.43 -38.15 -5.59
N LYS A 200 -25.44 -37.50 -5.00
CA LYS A 200 -26.74 -38.10 -4.79
C LYS A 200 -27.49 -38.37 -6.10
N TYR A 201 -27.47 -37.44 -7.05
CA TYR A 201 -28.05 -37.65 -8.38
C TYR A 201 -27.35 -38.76 -9.14
N LEU A 202 -26.01 -38.84 -9.10
CA LEU A 202 -25.26 -39.93 -9.74
C LEU A 202 -25.64 -41.30 -9.15
N SER A 203 -25.69 -41.41 -7.81
CA SER A 203 -26.11 -42.65 -7.12
C SER A 203 -27.54 -43.03 -7.48
N PHE A 204 -28.46 -42.07 -7.56
CA PHE A 204 -29.84 -42.31 -7.99
C PHE A 204 -29.91 -42.85 -9.43
N TYR A 205 -29.23 -42.21 -10.38
CA TYR A 205 -29.23 -42.65 -11.77
C TYR A 205 -28.50 -43.97 -11.97
N ASP A 206 -27.44 -44.28 -11.22
CA ASP A 206 -26.80 -45.58 -11.23
C ASP A 206 -27.80 -46.69 -10.83
N SER A 207 -28.57 -46.47 -9.76
CA SER A 207 -29.61 -47.41 -9.32
C SER A 207 -30.76 -47.53 -10.33
N LYS A 208 -31.21 -46.40 -10.92
CA LYS A 208 -32.28 -46.33 -11.91
C LYS A 208 -31.91 -47.02 -13.21
N ILE A 209 -30.67 -46.87 -13.67
CA ILE A 209 -30.12 -47.52 -14.88
C ILE A 209 -29.99 -49.03 -14.66
N GLN A 210 -29.56 -49.48 -13.47
CA GLN A 210 -29.48 -50.91 -13.16
C GLN A 210 -30.86 -51.53 -13.20
N ALA A 211 -31.87 -50.94 -12.55
CA ALA A 211 -33.27 -51.43 -12.62
C ALA A 211 -33.81 -51.33 -14.05
N GLY A 212 -33.49 -50.26 -14.80
CA GLY A 212 -33.88 -50.11 -16.20
C GLY A 212 -33.34 -51.22 -17.11
N LYS A 213 -32.11 -51.71 -16.88
CA LYS A 213 -31.53 -52.84 -17.62
C LYS A 213 -32.30 -54.15 -17.35
N GLU A 214 -32.74 -54.37 -16.12
CA GLU A 214 -33.58 -55.51 -15.77
C GLU A 214 -34.96 -55.40 -16.45
N MET A 215 -35.62 -54.24 -16.39
CA MET A 215 -36.90 -53.98 -17.07
C MET A 215 -36.79 -54.06 -18.60
N LEU A 216 -35.66 -53.69 -19.22
CA LEU A 216 -35.48 -53.87 -20.66
C LEU A 216 -35.38 -55.33 -21.04
N ASN A 217 -34.66 -56.14 -20.24
CA ASN A 217 -34.62 -57.61 -20.44
C ASN A 217 -36.01 -58.26 -20.34
N GLU A 218 -36.88 -57.69 -19.53
CA GLU A 218 -38.30 -58.11 -19.39
C GLU A 218 -39.22 -57.44 -20.41
N SER A 219 -38.71 -56.64 -21.33
CA SER A 219 -39.45 -55.88 -22.35
C SER A 219 -40.47 -54.87 -21.74
N GLN A 220 -40.23 -54.40 -20.54
CA GLN A 220 -41.11 -53.45 -19.83
C GLN A 220 -40.76 -51.97 -20.18
N ILE A 221 -39.54 -51.67 -20.64
CA ILE A 221 -39.17 -50.36 -21.12
C ILE A 221 -38.46 -50.44 -22.49
N SER A 222 -38.39 -49.32 -23.18
CA SER A 222 -37.72 -49.20 -24.47
C SER A 222 -36.21 -48.89 -24.29
N ILE A 223 -35.42 -49.27 -25.32
CA ILE A 223 -34.00 -48.89 -25.39
C ILE A 223 -33.83 -47.36 -25.30
N ALA A 224 -34.74 -46.59 -25.87
CA ALA A 224 -34.72 -45.11 -25.85
C ALA A 224 -34.89 -44.56 -24.42
N GLU A 225 -35.72 -45.21 -23.59
CA GLU A 225 -35.86 -44.81 -22.17
C GLU A 225 -34.60 -45.11 -21.36
N LEU A 226 -33.95 -46.25 -21.59
CA LEU A 226 -32.67 -46.55 -20.96
C LEU A 226 -31.57 -45.54 -21.37
N TRP A 227 -31.48 -45.23 -22.66
CA TRP A 227 -30.54 -44.22 -23.14
C TRP A 227 -30.80 -42.82 -22.54
N ASN A 228 -32.08 -42.46 -22.32
CA ASN A 228 -32.41 -41.21 -21.63
C ASN A 228 -31.88 -41.20 -20.19
N MET A 229 -31.99 -42.31 -19.47
CA MET A 229 -31.44 -42.42 -18.11
C MET A 229 -29.90 -42.29 -18.12
N GLU A 230 -29.23 -42.96 -19.08
CA GLU A 230 -27.77 -42.89 -19.23
C GLU A 230 -27.33 -41.47 -19.63
N ASN A 231 -28.03 -40.80 -20.54
CA ASN A 231 -27.70 -39.39 -20.92
C ASN A 231 -27.87 -38.46 -19.73
N LYS A 232 -28.92 -38.60 -18.93
CA LYS A 232 -29.12 -37.81 -17.72
C LYS A 232 -28.00 -38.01 -16.70
N ARG A 233 -27.56 -39.26 -16.53
CA ARG A 233 -26.40 -39.54 -15.68
C ARG A 233 -25.13 -38.83 -16.16
N TRP A 234 -24.90 -38.80 -17.47
CA TRP A 234 -23.76 -38.09 -18.05
C TRP A 234 -23.84 -36.57 -17.86
N GLU A 235 -25.01 -35.96 -18.00
CA GLU A 235 -25.26 -34.55 -17.69
C GLU A 235 -24.87 -34.22 -16.23
N TYR A 236 -25.32 -35.05 -15.28
CA TYR A 236 -24.92 -34.85 -13.86
C TYR A 236 -23.46 -35.14 -13.60
N TYR A 237 -22.84 -36.08 -14.30
CA TYR A 237 -21.39 -36.33 -14.18
C TYR A 237 -20.56 -35.18 -14.73
N GLU A 238 -20.95 -34.58 -15.83
CA GLU A 238 -20.30 -33.36 -16.37
C GLU A 238 -20.41 -32.20 -15.36
N GLY A 239 -21.59 -31.98 -14.80
CA GLY A 239 -21.79 -30.98 -13.73
C GLY A 239 -20.93 -31.25 -12.50
N TYR A 240 -20.82 -32.54 -12.08
CA TYR A 240 -19.92 -32.93 -10.99
C TYR A 240 -18.46 -32.58 -11.27
N LEU A 241 -17.95 -32.91 -12.45
CA LEU A 241 -16.57 -32.61 -12.83
C LEU A 241 -16.29 -31.09 -12.89
N ALA A 242 -17.21 -30.31 -13.45
CA ALA A 242 -17.10 -28.84 -13.49
C ALA A 242 -17.05 -28.24 -12.07
N THR A 243 -17.93 -28.74 -11.19
CA THR A 243 -17.99 -28.30 -9.79
C THR A 243 -16.73 -28.72 -9.01
N LEU A 244 -16.18 -29.91 -9.27
CA LEU A 244 -14.94 -30.39 -8.68
C LEU A 244 -13.75 -29.52 -9.10
N ASN A 245 -13.69 -29.10 -10.35
CA ASN A 245 -12.67 -28.17 -10.85
C ASN A 245 -12.82 -26.78 -10.20
N SER A 246 -14.05 -26.28 -10.06
CA SER A 246 -14.34 -25.02 -9.34
C SER A 246 -13.84 -25.10 -7.89
N LYS A 247 -14.14 -26.19 -7.17
CA LYS A 247 -13.64 -26.44 -5.81
C LYS A 247 -12.11 -26.31 -5.72
N LYS A 248 -11.39 -26.95 -6.67
CA LYS A 248 -9.92 -26.90 -6.70
C LYS A 248 -9.39 -25.47 -6.92
N ASN A 249 -9.98 -24.74 -7.86
CA ASN A 249 -9.59 -23.37 -8.16
C ASN A 249 -9.82 -22.44 -6.97
N ILE A 250 -10.98 -22.54 -6.31
CA ILE A 250 -11.30 -21.74 -5.11
C ILE A 250 -10.30 -22.07 -3.98
N ALA A 251 -10.01 -23.37 -3.76
CA ALA A 251 -9.05 -23.79 -2.74
C ALA A 251 -7.64 -23.23 -3.01
N LEU A 252 -7.20 -23.21 -4.28
CA LEU A 252 -5.92 -22.59 -4.67
C LEU A 252 -5.93 -21.08 -4.42
N THR A 253 -7.00 -20.39 -4.75
CA THR A 253 -7.15 -18.95 -4.49
C THR A 253 -7.09 -18.66 -3.00
N LEU A 254 -7.82 -19.41 -2.17
CA LEU A 254 -7.79 -19.27 -0.72
C LEU A 254 -6.39 -19.57 -0.16
N LYS A 255 -5.69 -20.59 -0.67
CA LYS A 255 -4.30 -20.89 -0.28
C LYS A 255 -3.37 -19.71 -0.59
N THR A 256 -3.52 -19.09 -1.75
CA THR A 256 -2.75 -17.90 -2.12
C THR A 256 -3.04 -16.71 -1.20
N LEU A 257 -4.33 -16.46 -0.91
CA LEU A 257 -4.74 -15.35 -0.05
C LEU A 257 -4.29 -15.53 1.40
N CYS A 258 -4.37 -16.75 1.93
CA CYS A 258 -3.99 -17.06 3.31
C CYS A 258 -2.50 -17.39 3.47
N GLY A 259 -1.74 -17.60 2.38
CA GLY A 259 -0.31 -17.91 2.42
C GLY A 259 0.05 -19.28 3.02
N THR A 260 -0.95 -20.09 3.37
CA THR A 260 -0.80 -21.41 4.01
C THR A 260 -1.81 -22.42 3.45
N GLU A 261 -1.56 -23.70 3.69
CA GLU A 261 -2.58 -24.72 3.41
C GLU A 261 -3.76 -24.55 4.36
N ILE A 262 -4.96 -24.62 3.76
CA ILE A 262 -6.22 -24.41 4.48
C ILE A 262 -6.75 -25.76 4.91
N GLU A 263 -7.16 -25.86 6.16
CA GLU A 263 -7.92 -27.00 6.67
C GLU A 263 -9.25 -27.13 5.91
N VAL A 264 -9.82 -28.32 5.93
CA VAL A 264 -11.06 -28.62 5.19
C VAL A 264 -12.20 -27.72 5.66
N ILE A 265 -12.69 -26.89 4.74
CA ILE A 265 -13.85 -26.03 4.98
C ILE A 265 -15.10 -26.90 5.05
N SER A 266 -15.93 -26.69 6.07
CA SER A 266 -17.21 -27.37 6.23
C SER A 266 -18.37 -26.58 5.60
N ALA A 267 -19.17 -27.23 4.75
CA ALA A 267 -20.38 -26.61 4.21
C ALA A 267 -21.42 -26.25 5.29
N LYS A 268 -21.30 -26.82 6.49
CA LYS A 268 -22.24 -26.66 7.62
C LYS A 268 -21.70 -25.74 8.71
N ALA A 269 -20.45 -25.22 8.59
CA ALA A 269 -19.89 -24.31 9.58
C ALA A 269 -20.76 -23.06 9.74
N GLU A 270 -20.86 -22.55 10.96
CA GLU A 270 -21.59 -21.30 11.20
C GLU A 270 -20.79 -20.10 10.68
N LEU A 271 -21.49 -19.16 10.05
CA LEU A 271 -20.93 -17.87 9.68
C LEU A 271 -20.84 -16.97 10.93
N PRO A 272 -19.91 -16.00 10.97
CA PRO A 272 -19.86 -15.03 12.05
C PRO A 272 -21.20 -14.34 12.24
N ARG A 273 -21.62 -14.16 13.50
CA ARG A 273 -22.89 -13.51 13.83
C ARG A 273 -22.86 -12.01 13.58
N ASP A 274 -21.69 -11.41 13.73
CA ASP A 274 -21.49 -9.97 13.61
C ASP A 274 -21.09 -9.61 12.18
N GLU A 275 -21.89 -8.74 11.56
CA GLU A 275 -21.60 -8.13 10.25
C GLU A 275 -20.70 -6.89 10.43
N ASN A 276 -19.79 -6.92 11.42
CA ASN A 276 -18.96 -5.78 11.73
C ASN A 276 -17.99 -5.44 10.59
N PRO A 277 -17.79 -4.16 10.27
CA PRO A 277 -16.80 -3.77 9.28
C PRO A 277 -15.37 -4.06 9.78
N VAL A 278 -14.45 -4.33 8.83
CA VAL A 278 -13.03 -4.55 9.10
C VAL A 278 -12.42 -3.31 9.77
N PHE A 279 -12.77 -2.12 9.25
CA PHE A 279 -12.36 -0.84 9.81
C PHE A 279 -13.57 0.05 10.11
N ASN A 280 -13.44 0.92 11.13
CA ASN A 280 -14.45 1.93 11.45
C ASN A 280 -14.39 3.19 10.58
N TYR A 281 -13.55 3.21 9.56
CA TYR A 281 -13.31 4.30 8.62
C TYR A 281 -13.06 3.74 7.22
N ASN A 282 -13.12 4.60 6.19
CA ASN A 282 -12.76 4.23 4.82
C ASN A 282 -11.25 4.49 4.60
N PRO A 283 -10.40 3.45 4.49
CA PRO A 283 -8.95 3.64 4.38
C PRO A 283 -8.54 4.41 3.12
N ILE A 284 -9.27 4.23 2.01
CA ILE A 284 -9.00 4.92 0.74
C ILE A 284 -9.26 6.42 0.89
N LYS A 285 -10.36 6.81 1.56
CA LYS A 285 -10.69 8.20 1.82
C LYS A 285 -9.64 8.86 2.71
N GLU A 286 -9.26 8.22 3.80
CA GLU A 286 -8.23 8.73 4.72
C GLU A 286 -6.89 8.88 4.01
N LYS A 287 -6.48 7.90 3.20
CA LYS A 287 -5.28 7.99 2.37
C LYS A 287 -5.31 9.22 1.45
N LEU A 288 -6.40 9.46 0.75
CA LEU A 288 -6.54 10.62 -0.14
C LEU A 288 -6.48 11.95 0.63
N LEU A 289 -7.07 12.03 1.82
CA LEU A 289 -6.98 13.21 2.69
C LEU A 289 -5.55 13.48 3.16
N VAL A 290 -4.79 12.43 3.46
CA VAL A 290 -3.37 12.55 3.82
C VAL A 290 -2.56 13.02 2.60
N GLU A 291 -2.78 12.45 1.41
CA GLU A 291 -2.10 12.87 0.18
C GLU A 291 -2.38 14.36 -0.13
N LEU A 292 -3.62 14.82 0.01
CA LEU A 292 -3.97 16.23 -0.14
C LEU A 292 -3.20 17.12 0.88
N THR A 293 -3.02 16.63 2.10
CA THR A 293 -2.26 17.34 3.13
C THR A 293 -0.76 17.38 2.78
N LYS A 294 -0.22 16.29 2.22
CA LYS A 294 1.17 16.23 1.71
C LYS A 294 1.42 17.25 0.61
N VAL A 295 0.50 17.37 -0.35
CA VAL A 295 0.60 18.36 -1.42
C VAL A 295 0.66 19.78 -0.85
N LYS A 296 -0.18 20.10 0.15
CA LYS A 296 -0.14 21.39 0.84
C LYS A 296 1.18 21.61 1.58
N MET A 297 1.69 20.61 2.27
CA MET A 297 2.95 20.68 3.00
C MET A 297 4.15 20.84 2.05
N GLN A 298 4.16 20.08 0.93
CA GLN A 298 5.18 20.23 -0.11
C GLN A 298 5.18 21.65 -0.69
N ASN A 299 4.02 22.25 -0.92
CA ASN A 299 3.93 23.63 -1.39
C ASN A 299 4.52 24.64 -0.37
N ILE A 300 4.34 24.38 0.93
CA ILE A 300 4.94 25.21 1.99
C ILE A 300 6.48 25.13 1.93
N LEU A 301 7.02 23.91 1.82
CA LEU A 301 8.47 23.69 1.66
C LEU A 301 9.01 24.38 0.40
N ASP A 302 8.32 24.20 -0.69
CA ASP A 302 8.73 24.81 -1.95
C ASP A 302 8.66 26.34 -1.90
N ASN A 303 7.64 26.91 -1.27
CA ASN A 303 7.57 28.36 -1.05
C ASN A 303 8.75 28.88 -0.23
N GLN A 304 9.19 28.11 0.78
CA GLN A 304 10.39 28.44 1.55
C GLN A 304 11.66 28.37 0.68
N ASN A 305 11.80 27.31 -0.12
CA ASN A 305 13.00 27.06 -0.94
C ASN A 305 13.11 28.01 -2.13
N PHE A 306 11.98 28.48 -2.68
CA PHE A 306 11.95 29.45 -3.79
C PHE A 306 11.81 30.90 -3.33
N ALA A 307 11.66 31.14 -2.04
CA ALA A 307 11.63 32.50 -1.51
C ALA A 307 12.98 33.20 -1.71
N PRO A 308 13.00 34.54 -1.78
CA PRO A 308 14.24 35.26 -1.71
C PRO A 308 15.01 34.96 -0.41
N THR A 309 16.31 34.87 -0.51
CA THR A 309 17.16 34.57 0.65
C THR A 309 18.00 35.79 1.03
N LEU A 310 18.06 36.09 2.33
CA LEU A 310 18.98 37.06 2.92
C LEU A 310 20.27 36.33 3.29
N THR A 311 21.39 36.78 2.77
CA THR A 311 22.71 36.24 3.10
C THR A 311 23.52 37.28 3.85
N MET A 312 24.13 36.87 4.95
CA MET A 312 25.09 37.66 5.72
C MET A 312 26.38 36.85 5.84
N GLY A 313 27.48 37.45 5.50
CA GLY A 313 28.79 36.76 5.56
C GLY A 313 29.89 37.65 6.11
N VAL A 314 30.83 37.02 6.82
CA VAL A 314 32.09 37.61 7.24
C VAL A 314 33.20 36.69 6.77
N SER A 315 34.17 37.22 6.09
CA SER A 315 35.36 36.46 5.68
C SER A 315 36.63 37.14 6.12
N PHE A 316 37.60 36.33 6.47
CA PHE A 316 38.95 36.73 6.83
C PHE A 316 39.88 35.99 5.90
N SER A 317 40.80 36.70 5.25
CA SER A 317 41.81 36.12 4.38
C SER A 317 43.16 36.74 4.62
N GLU A 318 44.19 35.95 4.54
CA GLU A 318 45.56 36.37 4.54
C GLU A 318 46.18 36.01 3.18
N SER A 319 46.86 36.93 2.57
CA SER A 319 47.58 36.69 1.32
C SER A 319 49.06 36.99 1.55
N THR A 320 49.88 35.97 1.44
CA THR A 320 51.32 36.08 1.52
C THR A 320 51.91 35.85 0.13
N LYS A 321 52.59 36.80 -0.40
CA LYS A 321 53.36 36.69 -1.65
C LYS A 321 54.83 36.58 -1.31
N THR A 322 55.47 35.51 -1.78
CA THR A 322 56.91 35.34 -1.65
C THR A 322 57.56 35.41 -3.03
N LYS A 323 58.57 36.28 -3.18
CA LYS A 323 59.36 36.36 -4.39
C LYS A 323 60.74 35.80 -4.08
N LYS A 324 61.26 34.96 -4.96
CA LYS A 324 62.65 34.51 -4.85
C LYS A 324 63.57 35.50 -5.52
N ASP A 325 64.46 36.06 -4.76
CA ASP A 325 65.54 36.96 -5.27
C ASP A 325 66.89 36.25 -5.03
N GLY A 326 67.45 35.67 -6.10
CA GLY A 326 68.61 34.82 -6.04
C GLY A 326 68.44 33.57 -5.17
N VAL A 327 69.16 33.45 -4.06
CA VAL A 327 69.14 32.31 -3.13
C VAL A 327 68.13 32.54 -1.98
N ASN A 328 67.65 33.76 -1.79
CA ASN A 328 66.79 34.11 -0.66
C ASN A 328 65.33 34.30 -1.08
N TYR A 329 64.42 33.83 -0.24
CA TYR A 329 63.01 34.14 -0.37
C TYR A 329 62.73 35.45 0.37
N ILE A 330 62.19 36.43 -0.34
CA ILE A 330 61.79 37.71 0.25
C ILE A 330 60.25 37.67 0.35
N GLU A 331 59.70 37.79 1.55
CA GLU A 331 58.29 38.07 1.76
C GLU A 331 57.99 39.51 1.28
N ASP A 332 57.26 39.63 0.16
CA ASP A 332 57.03 40.91 -0.46
C ASP A 332 55.88 41.71 0.14
N LYS A 333 54.85 41.01 0.68
CA LYS A 333 53.77 41.63 1.49
C LYS A 333 52.89 40.59 2.12
N ASN A 334 52.60 40.70 3.43
CA ASN A 334 51.43 40.05 4.07
C ASN A 334 50.28 41.06 4.07
N SER A 335 49.18 40.73 3.35
CA SER A 335 47.94 41.48 3.46
C SER A 335 46.93 40.66 4.24
N PHE A 336 46.38 41.24 5.28
CA PHE A 336 45.25 40.69 6.00
C PHE A 336 44.03 41.49 5.59
N ASP A 337 43.06 40.79 4.98
CA ASP A 337 41.83 41.39 4.51
C ASP A 337 40.64 40.76 5.26
N TRP A 338 39.70 41.58 5.63
CA TRP A 338 38.43 41.13 6.12
C TRP A 338 37.31 41.74 5.29
N SER A 339 36.22 40.99 5.08
CA SER A 339 35.07 41.52 4.38
C SER A 339 33.78 41.13 5.11
N PHE A 340 32.84 42.03 5.06
CA PHE A 340 31.44 41.78 5.45
C PHE A 340 30.60 41.89 4.20
N SER A 341 29.73 40.88 4.00
CA SER A 341 28.80 40.85 2.89
C SER A 341 27.36 40.77 3.41
N LEU A 342 26.50 41.57 2.83
CA LEU A 342 25.05 41.49 3.02
C LEU A 342 24.42 41.49 1.63
N GLY A 343 23.59 40.47 1.35
CA GLY A 343 22.99 40.34 0.05
C GLY A 343 21.58 39.72 0.13
N ILE A 344 20.77 40.03 -0.86
CA ILE A 344 19.49 39.38 -1.07
C ILE A 344 19.53 38.68 -2.43
N ASN A 345 19.27 37.37 -2.43
CA ASN A 345 19.23 36.56 -3.65
C ASN A 345 17.79 36.28 -4.08
N PHE A 346 17.45 36.70 -5.29
CA PHE A 346 16.12 36.49 -5.91
C PHE A 346 16.11 35.42 -7.01
N SER A 347 17.23 34.76 -7.28
CA SER A 347 17.40 33.91 -8.45
C SER A 347 16.33 32.78 -8.54
N ASN A 348 16.04 32.15 -7.44
CA ASN A 348 15.03 31.07 -7.40
C ASN A 348 13.61 31.63 -7.50
N PHE A 349 13.33 32.75 -6.86
CA PHE A 349 12.00 33.38 -6.82
C PHE A 349 11.51 33.77 -8.21
N LEU A 350 12.39 34.35 -9.05
CA LEU A 350 12.07 34.83 -10.40
C LEU A 350 12.19 33.74 -11.48
N SER A 351 12.55 32.52 -11.10
CA SER A 351 12.77 31.43 -12.06
C SER A 351 11.46 30.92 -12.68
N SER A 352 11.52 30.51 -13.95
CA SER A 352 10.42 29.82 -14.61
C SER A 352 10.00 28.55 -13.88
N LYS A 353 10.95 27.88 -13.19
CA LYS A 353 10.69 26.71 -12.35
C LYS A 353 9.70 27.01 -11.22
N ASN A 354 9.79 28.19 -10.61
CA ASN A 354 8.85 28.60 -9.56
C ASN A 354 7.42 28.74 -10.08
N ARG A 355 7.24 29.26 -11.31
CA ARG A 355 5.92 29.35 -11.94
C ARG A 355 5.34 27.97 -12.25
N LEU A 356 6.13 27.09 -12.89
CA LEU A 356 5.71 25.70 -13.20
C LEU A 356 5.35 24.92 -11.95
N ARG A 357 6.08 25.09 -10.87
CA ARG A 357 5.79 24.47 -9.57
C ARG A 357 4.42 24.90 -9.02
N LYS A 358 4.08 26.19 -9.11
CA LYS A 358 2.77 26.69 -8.67
C LYS A 358 1.64 26.08 -9.49
N GLU A 359 1.80 26.04 -10.81
CA GLU A 359 0.84 25.37 -11.70
C GLU A 359 0.69 23.87 -11.35
N GLN A 360 1.80 23.17 -11.08
CA GLN A 360 1.77 21.77 -10.63
C GLN A 360 1.06 21.59 -9.29
N TYR A 361 1.26 22.50 -8.34
CA TYR A 361 0.56 22.47 -7.06
C TYR A 361 -0.94 22.60 -7.23
N GLU A 362 -1.40 23.59 -8.02
CA GLU A 362 -2.83 23.82 -8.29
C GLU A 362 -3.46 22.61 -8.97
N ASN A 363 -2.79 22.05 -9.99
CA ASN A 363 -3.25 20.85 -10.69
C ASN A 363 -3.32 19.62 -9.75
N ASN A 364 -2.30 19.39 -8.93
CA ASN A 364 -2.30 18.27 -7.98
C ASN A 364 -3.42 18.42 -6.94
N LEU A 365 -3.65 19.63 -6.46
CA LEU A 365 -4.71 19.89 -5.48
C LEU A 365 -6.10 19.62 -6.10
N GLU A 366 -6.34 20.04 -7.33
CA GLU A 366 -7.58 19.78 -8.06
C GLU A 366 -7.77 18.29 -8.30
N ILE A 367 -6.72 17.55 -8.73
CA ILE A 367 -6.77 16.11 -8.94
C ILE A 367 -7.22 15.38 -7.67
N TYR A 368 -6.61 15.64 -6.52
CA TYR A 368 -6.99 14.96 -5.28
C TYR A 368 -8.40 15.35 -4.79
N GLN A 369 -8.84 16.59 -5.02
CA GLN A 369 -10.20 17.02 -4.72
C GLN A 369 -11.24 16.30 -5.58
N GLU A 370 -10.98 16.16 -6.90
CA GLU A 370 -11.86 15.42 -7.79
C GLU A 370 -11.85 13.91 -7.47
N GLN A 371 -10.70 13.32 -7.14
CA GLN A 371 -10.65 11.93 -6.68
C GLN A 371 -11.48 11.68 -5.42
N LEU A 372 -11.47 12.61 -4.45
CA LEU A 372 -12.31 12.50 -3.26
C LEU A 372 -13.80 12.56 -3.60
N LYS A 373 -14.21 13.48 -4.47
CA LYS A 373 -15.62 13.58 -4.92
C LYS A 373 -16.07 12.33 -5.67
N GLU A 374 -15.18 11.81 -6.55
CA GLU A 374 -15.47 10.60 -7.30
C GLU A 374 -15.60 9.38 -6.39
N LEU A 375 -14.70 9.24 -5.40
CA LEU A 375 -14.77 8.17 -4.40
C LEU A 375 -16.09 8.24 -3.61
N GLU A 376 -16.54 9.44 -3.22
CA GLU A 376 -17.83 9.62 -2.51
C GLU A 376 -19.02 9.19 -3.39
N LYS A 377 -19.00 9.52 -4.68
CA LYS A 377 -20.05 9.07 -5.61
C LYS A 377 -20.01 7.55 -5.79
N GLN A 378 -18.81 6.97 -5.96
CA GLN A 378 -18.64 5.53 -6.09
C GLN A 378 -19.14 4.79 -4.85
N ASN A 379 -18.83 5.25 -3.64
CA ASN A 379 -19.31 4.65 -2.40
C ASN A 379 -20.84 4.68 -2.29
N VAL A 380 -21.47 5.80 -2.67
CA VAL A 380 -22.94 5.90 -2.68
C VAL A 380 -23.54 4.91 -3.67
N SER A 381 -23.02 4.89 -4.91
CA SER A 381 -23.51 3.98 -5.96
C SER A 381 -23.29 2.51 -5.61
N GLN A 382 -22.14 2.15 -5.04
CA GLN A 382 -21.87 0.79 -4.56
C GLN A 382 -22.84 0.38 -3.45
N ARG A 383 -23.11 1.26 -2.49
CA ARG A 383 -24.05 1.00 -1.41
C ARG A 383 -25.46 0.79 -1.93
N GLU A 384 -25.93 1.64 -2.85
CA GLU A 384 -27.25 1.52 -3.48
C GLU A 384 -27.37 0.18 -4.21
N ASN A 385 -26.36 -0.20 -5.01
CA ASN A 385 -26.34 -1.48 -5.73
C ASN A 385 -26.37 -2.67 -4.76
N ILE A 386 -25.59 -2.64 -3.67
CA ILE A 386 -25.60 -3.71 -2.66
C ILE A 386 -26.98 -3.80 -1.98
N GLU A 387 -27.61 -2.66 -1.69
CA GLU A 387 -28.98 -2.64 -1.09
C GLU A 387 -30.03 -3.24 -2.04
N GLU A 388 -29.91 -2.98 -3.34
CA GLU A 388 -30.81 -3.62 -4.34
C GLU A 388 -30.59 -5.13 -4.42
N ILE A 389 -29.35 -5.60 -4.40
CA ILE A 389 -29.02 -7.04 -4.37
C ILE A 389 -29.58 -7.69 -3.10
N ILE A 390 -29.40 -7.07 -1.93
CA ILE A 390 -29.95 -7.58 -0.67
C ILE A 390 -31.47 -7.71 -0.76
N LYS A 391 -32.17 -6.67 -1.24
CA LYS A 391 -33.63 -6.72 -1.41
C LYS A 391 -34.08 -7.83 -2.36
N SER A 392 -33.35 -8.02 -3.48
CA SER A 392 -33.62 -9.11 -4.41
C SER A 392 -33.48 -10.48 -3.75
N TYR A 393 -32.40 -10.70 -3.00
CA TYR A 393 -32.16 -11.95 -2.29
C TYR A 393 -33.19 -12.21 -1.16
N GLU A 394 -33.61 -11.17 -0.44
CA GLU A 394 -34.67 -11.31 0.58
C GLU A 394 -36.04 -11.68 -0.01
N LEU A 395 -36.34 -11.24 -1.24
CA LEU A 395 -37.54 -11.65 -1.96
C LEU A 395 -37.42 -13.08 -2.44
N GLU A 396 -36.26 -13.47 -2.97
CA GLU A 396 -36.00 -14.84 -3.42
C GLU A 396 -36.00 -15.84 -2.25
N GLU A 397 -35.42 -15.45 -1.10
CA GLU A 397 -35.48 -16.25 0.14
C GLU A 397 -36.91 -16.60 0.52
N LYS A 398 -37.80 -15.60 0.56
CA LYS A 398 -39.22 -15.80 0.86
C LYS A 398 -39.94 -16.69 -0.17
N ALA A 399 -39.54 -16.60 -1.44
CA ALA A 399 -40.08 -17.44 -2.50
C ALA A 399 -39.64 -18.92 -2.33
N LEU A 400 -38.33 -19.13 -2.08
CA LEU A 400 -37.76 -20.46 -1.86
C LEU A 400 -38.34 -21.13 -0.60
N GLU A 401 -38.56 -20.40 0.49
CA GLU A 401 -39.20 -20.90 1.69
C GLU A 401 -40.61 -21.49 1.38
N LYS A 402 -41.41 -20.79 0.56
CA LYS A 402 -42.72 -21.28 0.13
C LYS A 402 -42.59 -22.51 -0.75
N ILE A 403 -41.64 -22.54 -1.69
CA ILE A 403 -41.39 -23.67 -2.57
C ILE A 403 -40.94 -24.88 -1.75
N ILE A 404 -40.06 -24.75 -0.79
CA ILE A 404 -39.60 -25.79 0.12
C ILE A 404 -40.80 -26.36 0.87
N LYS A 405 -41.61 -25.52 1.49
CA LYS A 405 -42.82 -25.95 2.22
C LYS A 405 -43.80 -26.72 1.34
N ASN A 406 -44.01 -26.25 0.09
CA ASN A 406 -44.87 -26.96 -0.86
C ASN A 406 -44.30 -28.34 -1.25
N LYS A 407 -42.97 -28.39 -1.54
CA LYS A 407 -42.28 -29.66 -1.86
C LYS A 407 -42.26 -30.64 -0.67
N GLU A 408 -42.14 -30.14 0.55
CA GLU A 408 -42.24 -30.99 1.76
C GLU A 408 -43.64 -31.59 1.94
N ASN A 409 -44.69 -30.82 1.66
CA ASN A 409 -46.05 -31.36 1.67
C ASN A 409 -46.24 -32.39 0.54
N TYR A 410 -45.70 -32.06 -0.66
CA TYR A 410 -45.76 -32.95 -1.82
C TYR A 410 -45.01 -34.26 -1.57
N LEU A 411 -43.88 -34.22 -0.91
CA LEU A 411 -43.11 -35.41 -0.50
C LEU A 411 -43.94 -36.30 0.46
N LYS A 412 -44.62 -35.72 1.45
CA LYS A 412 -45.48 -36.47 2.36
C LYS A 412 -46.62 -37.21 1.64
N ASP A 413 -47.23 -36.55 0.65
CA ASP A 413 -48.26 -37.18 -0.17
C ASP A 413 -47.67 -38.35 -0.97
N TYR A 414 -46.48 -38.24 -1.52
CA TYR A 414 -45.79 -39.31 -2.23
C TYR A 414 -45.33 -40.45 -1.31
N GLU A 415 -44.95 -40.19 -0.07
CA GLU A 415 -44.62 -41.18 0.94
C GLU A 415 -45.86 -42.04 1.22
N ILE A 416 -47.04 -41.42 1.40
CA ILE A 416 -48.32 -42.13 1.57
C ILE A 416 -48.67 -42.93 0.31
N MET A 417 -48.45 -42.38 -0.90
CA MET A 417 -48.69 -43.07 -2.16
C MET A 417 -47.82 -44.34 -2.30
N PHE A 418 -46.54 -44.20 -1.91
CA PHE A 418 -45.55 -45.28 -1.94
C PHE A 418 -45.93 -46.40 -0.97
N GLU A 419 -46.33 -46.09 0.26
CA GLU A 419 -46.80 -47.04 1.25
C GLU A 419 -48.02 -47.79 0.75
N ASN A 420 -48.87 -47.12 -0.04
CA ASN A 420 -50.05 -47.73 -0.66
C ASN A 420 -49.79 -48.45 -2.02
N GLY A 421 -48.54 -48.55 -2.43
CA GLY A 421 -48.10 -49.16 -3.70
C GLY A 421 -48.56 -48.41 -4.95
N LYS A 422 -48.87 -47.10 -4.86
CA LYS A 422 -49.36 -46.23 -5.95
C LYS A 422 -48.30 -45.46 -6.67
N CYS A 423 -47.08 -45.43 -6.18
CA CYS A 423 -45.93 -44.85 -6.86
C CYS A 423 -44.70 -45.75 -6.68
N SER A 424 -43.74 -45.62 -7.59
CA SER A 424 -42.47 -46.36 -7.54
C SER A 424 -41.47 -45.72 -6.56
N LYS A 425 -40.50 -46.51 -6.13
CA LYS A 425 -39.39 -46.04 -5.32
C LYS A 425 -38.62 -44.89 -6.01
N PHE A 426 -38.42 -45.00 -7.33
CA PHE A 426 -37.66 -43.96 -8.08
C PHE A 426 -38.44 -42.65 -8.18
N GLU A 427 -39.76 -42.66 -8.27
CA GLU A 427 -40.58 -41.45 -8.25
C GLU A 427 -40.47 -40.74 -6.90
N LEU A 428 -40.51 -41.50 -5.79
CA LEU A 428 -40.31 -40.95 -4.45
C LEU A 428 -38.91 -40.35 -4.28
N GLU A 429 -37.87 -41.09 -4.68
CA GLU A 429 -36.46 -40.61 -4.62
C GLU A 429 -36.25 -39.35 -5.48
N GLU A 430 -36.88 -39.25 -6.66
CA GLU A 430 -36.80 -38.09 -7.54
C GLU A 430 -37.37 -36.82 -6.87
N ILE A 431 -38.46 -36.95 -6.13
CA ILE A 431 -39.06 -35.86 -5.35
C ILE A 431 -38.17 -35.48 -4.17
N GLN A 432 -37.57 -36.47 -3.49
CA GLN A 432 -36.58 -36.19 -2.42
C GLN A 432 -35.36 -35.42 -2.94
N LEU A 433 -34.83 -35.79 -4.11
CA LEU A 433 -33.73 -35.08 -4.75
C LEU A 433 -34.11 -33.66 -5.18
N SER A 434 -35.32 -33.48 -5.73
CA SER A 434 -35.86 -32.17 -6.09
C SER A 434 -36.02 -31.24 -4.86
N LEU A 435 -36.45 -31.80 -3.72
CA LEU A 435 -36.51 -31.06 -2.46
C LEU A 435 -35.10 -30.71 -1.95
N LEU A 436 -34.15 -31.65 -2.01
CA LEU A 436 -32.75 -31.42 -1.64
C LEU A 436 -32.15 -30.32 -2.46
N GLU A 437 -32.31 -30.32 -3.78
CA GLU A 437 -31.82 -29.26 -4.68
C GLU A 437 -32.35 -27.88 -4.27
N THR A 438 -33.66 -27.78 -3.98
CA THR A 438 -34.24 -26.52 -3.54
C THR A 438 -33.69 -26.06 -2.18
N LYS A 439 -33.44 -26.99 -1.25
CA LYS A 439 -32.82 -26.70 0.05
C LYS A 439 -31.37 -26.21 -0.12
N ILE A 440 -30.61 -26.78 -1.04
CA ILE A 440 -29.24 -26.33 -1.37
C ILE A 440 -29.27 -24.90 -1.95
N LEU A 441 -30.16 -24.61 -2.89
CA LEU A 441 -30.37 -23.29 -3.43
C LEU A 441 -30.67 -22.24 -2.32
N TYR A 442 -31.56 -22.62 -1.39
CA TYR A 442 -31.90 -21.76 -0.25
C TYR A 442 -30.71 -21.49 0.67
N GLU A 443 -29.93 -22.51 1.01
CA GLU A 443 -28.75 -22.35 1.85
C GLU A 443 -27.66 -21.54 1.14
N ASN A 444 -27.46 -21.73 -0.18
CA ASN A 444 -26.52 -20.93 -0.98
C ASN A 444 -26.97 -19.47 -1.03
N LEU A 445 -28.28 -19.23 -1.17
CA LEU A 445 -28.84 -17.88 -1.14
C LEU A 445 -28.60 -17.19 0.21
N LYS A 446 -28.80 -17.88 1.33
CA LYS A 446 -28.58 -17.37 2.68
C LYS A 446 -27.11 -16.99 2.91
N ASP A 447 -26.17 -17.82 2.46
CA ASP A 447 -24.75 -17.52 2.56
C ASP A 447 -24.39 -16.27 1.72
N ASN A 448 -24.93 -16.15 0.49
CA ASN A 448 -24.72 -14.97 -0.35
C ASN A 448 -25.39 -13.72 0.26
N LEU A 449 -26.59 -13.84 0.82
CA LEU A 449 -27.28 -12.73 1.50
C LEU A 449 -26.46 -12.23 2.70
N TRP A 450 -25.91 -13.14 3.49
CA TRP A 450 -25.00 -12.79 4.59
C TRP A 450 -23.78 -12.03 4.06
N PHE A 451 -23.14 -12.50 2.97
CA PHE A 451 -21.98 -11.83 2.37
C PHE A 451 -22.31 -10.39 1.94
N TYR A 452 -23.43 -10.17 1.27
CA TYR A 452 -23.80 -8.82 0.84
C TYR A 452 -24.20 -7.91 2.01
N LYS A 453 -24.82 -8.43 3.08
CA LYS A 453 -25.05 -7.68 4.32
C LYS A 453 -23.75 -7.29 4.98
N TRP A 454 -22.81 -8.20 5.08
CA TRP A 454 -21.45 -7.93 5.56
C TRP A 454 -20.75 -6.89 4.67
N LYS A 455 -20.79 -7.05 3.34
CA LYS A 455 -20.19 -6.08 2.39
C LYS A 455 -20.81 -4.70 2.49
N ARG A 456 -22.13 -4.59 2.72
CA ARG A 456 -22.78 -3.29 2.99
C ARG A 456 -22.21 -2.60 4.21
N ALA A 457 -21.86 -3.34 5.27
CA ALA A 457 -21.24 -2.78 6.47
C ALA A 457 -19.82 -2.23 6.21
N GLN A 458 -19.12 -2.72 5.16
CA GLN A 458 -17.82 -2.18 4.75
C GLN A 458 -17.95 -0.84 3.98
N CYS A 459 -19.07 -0.57 3.31
CA CYS A 459 -19.30 0.65 2.52
C CYS A 459 -19.56 1.86 3.45
N LYS A 460 -18.53 2.68 3.71
CA LYS A 460 -18.58 3.86 4.59
C LYS A 460 -18.27 5.16 3.86
#